data_06f3d6f624ebccfd8740c8f2857e500c
#
_entry.id   06f3d6f624ebccfd8740c8f2857e500c
#
_cell.length_a   1.000
_cell.length_b   1.000
_cell.length_c   1.000
_cell.angle_alpha   90.00
_cell.angle_beta   90.00
_cell.angle_gamma   90.00
#
_symmetry.space_group_name_H-M   'P 1'
#
loop_
_entity.id
_entity.type
_entity.pdbx_description
1 polymer ?
#
loop_
_entity_poly.entity_id
_entity_poly.type
_entity_poly.pdbx_seq_one_letter_code
_entity_poly.pdbx_strand_id
1 'polypeptide(L)'
;IQHKHAPGSPTANNFYNMIDSYLAQLDKKGALLALTADHGMNPKFDENGEPDVVYLQTFLDESLGENAARVILPITDPYVVHHGAFGSFATAYLPTGADASKIANDIESIEGIEAAYTNSEGCKKFDLPNDRMGAIIVVSTTHKVIGTSPDRHDLTQLTEPLRSHGGVCDQNIPMLLNKPVIGLPKDHKIRNFDVFSIVLNHTS
;
A
#
# COMPACT_ATOMS: atom_id res chain seq x y z
N ILE A 1 1.84 -11.72 10.02
CA ILE A 1 0.68 -12.61 9.87
C ILE A 1 -0.06 -12.29 8.58
N GLN A 2 -0.52 -11.06 8.39
CA GLN A 2 -1.40 -10.66 7.26
C GLN A 2 -0.70 -10.75 5.89
N HIS A 3 0.62 -10.63 5.80
CA HIS A 3 1.38 -10.85 4.57
C HIS A 3 1.32 -12.30 4.06
N LYS A 4 1.09 -13.28 4.96
CA LYS A 4 1.07 -14.70 4.59
C LYS A 4 -0.30 -15.35 4.71
N HIS A 5 -1.18 -14.79 5.55
CA HIS A 5 -2.44 -15.44 5.89
C HIS A 5 -3.63 -14.52 5.60
N ALA A 6 -4.53 -15.00 4.76
CA ALA A 6 -5.75 -14.28 4.41
C ALA A 6 -6.66 -14.07 5.64
N PRO A 7 -7.47 -13.00 5.65
CA PRO A 7 -8.54 -12.85 6.64
C PRO A 7 -9.45 -14.07 6.65
N GLY A 8 -9.85 -14.51 7.86
CA GLY A 8 -10.66 -15.70 8.06
C GLY A 8 -9.89 -17.03 8.11
N SER A 9 -8.61 -17.05 7.75
CA SER A 9 -7.78 -18.24 7.94
C SER A 9 -7.59 -18.57 9.44
N PRO A 10 -7.39 -19.85 9.80
CA PRO A 10 -7.18 -20.25 11.19
C PRO A 10 -6.05 -19.49 11.88
N THR A 11 -4.93 -19.27 11.18
CA THR A 11 -3.77 -18.55 11.72
C THR A 11 -4.08 -17.07 11.96
N ALA A 12 -4.75 -16.40 11.01
CA ALA A 12 -5.15 -15.00 11.18
C ALA A 12 -6.18 -14.86 12.32
N ASN A 13 -7.17 -15.74 12.39
CA ASN A 13 -8.18 -15.73 13.46
C ASN A 13 -7.56 -15.97 14.84
N ASN A 14 -6.63 -16.91 14.97
CA ASN A 14 -5.91 -17.14 16.22
C ASN A 14 -5.10 -15.92 16.67
N PHE A 15 -4.48 -15.22 15.74
CA PHE A 15 -3.76 -13.97 16.02
C PHE A 15 -4.72 -12.88 16.51
N TYR A 16 -5.86 -12.69 15.87
CA TYR A 16 -6.87 -11.73 16.33
C TYR A 16 -7.46 -12.09 17.70
N ASN A 17 -7.76 -13.35 17.95
CA ASN A 17 -8.22 -13.81 19.25
C ASN A 17 -7.18 -13.56 20.36
N MET A 18 -5.90 -13.74 20.07
CA MET A 18 -4.82 -13.42 21.01
C MET A 18 -4.79 -11.92 21.33
N ILE A 19 -4.81 -11.04 20.31
CA ILE A 19 -4.85 -9.59 20.51
C ILE A 19 -6.08 -9.18 21.32
N ASP A 20 -7.26 -9.68 20.96
CA ASP A 20 -8.52 -9.40 21.67
C ASP A 20 -8.43 -9.77 23.15
N SER A 21 -7.81 -10.90 23.45
CA SER A 21 -7.59 -11.34 24.85
C SER A 21 -6.72 -10.37 25.66
N TYR A 22 -5.68 -9.79 25.05
CA TYR A 22 -4.86 -8.79 25.72
C TYR A 22 -5.58 -7.45 25.86
N LEU A 23 -6.31 -7.02 24.83
CA LEU A 23 -7.13 -5.80 24.89
C LEU A 23 -8.20 -5.91 25.96
N ALA A 24 -8.86 -7.06 26.09
CA ALA A 24 -9.84 -7.30 27.15
C ALA A 24 -9.24 -7.21 28.56
N GLN A 25 -7.98 -7.63 28.76
CA GLN A 25 -7.30 -7.48 30.05
C GLN A 25 -7.00 -6.00 30.36
N LEU A 26 -6.62 -5.22 29.37
CA LEU A 26 -6.39 -3.77 29.54
C LEU A 26 -7.69 -3.01 29.79
N ASP A 27 -8.75 -3.35 29.07
CA ASP A 27 -10.09 -2.78 29.26
C ASP A 27 -10.60 -3.01 30.70
N LYS A 28 -10.48 -4.23 31.23
CA LYS A 28 -10.81 -4.56 32.64
C LYS A 28 -10.03 -3.74 33.66
N LYS A 29 -8.85 -3.22 33.31
CA LYS A 29 -8.06 -2.34 34.16
C LYS A 29 -8.46 -0.85 34.01
N GLY A 30 -9.46 -0.55 33.21
CA GLY A 30 -9.94 0.81 32.95
C GLY A 30 -9.09 1.57 31.94
N ALA A 31 -8.25 0.89 31.14
CA ALA A 31 -7.48 1.56 30.09
C ALA A 31 -8.41 2.09 28.99
N LEU A 32 -8.11 3.29 28.50
CA LEU A 32 -8.70 3.81 27.27
C LEU A 32 -7.93 3.18 26.10
N LEU A 33 -8.65 2.45 25.24
CA LEU A 33 -8.06 1.71 24.13
C LEU A 33 -8.50 2.31 22.81
N ALA A 34 -7.53 2.51 21.91
CA ALA A 34 -7.77 2.82 20.52
C ALA A 34 -6.86 1.96 19.63
N LEU A 35 -7.43 1.41 18.58
CA LEU A 35 -6.78 0.51 17.65
C LEU A 35 -6.97 1.02 16.23
N THR A 36 -5.88 1.09 15.48
CA THR A 36 -5.91 1.39 14.06
C THR A 36 -4.81 0.61 13.34
N ALA A 37 -4.73 0.75 12.03
CA ALA A 37 -3.66 0.19 11.21
C ALA A 37 -2.95 1.30 10.42
N ASP A 38 -1.76 1.00 9.94
CA ASP A 38 -1.00 1.86 9.02
C ASP A 38 -1.53 1.77 7.58
N HIS A 39 -1.96 0.59 7.15
CA HIS A 39 -2.54 0.30 5.84
C HIS A 39 -3.38 -0.98 5.85
N GLY A 40 -4.15 -1.20 4.80
CA GLY A 40 -4.82 -2.46 4.49
C GLY A 40 -3.89 -3.47 3.83
N MET A 41 -4.47 -4.61 3.38
CA MET A 41 -3.72 -5.69 2.72
C MET A 41 -4.64 -6.45 1.77
N ASN A 42 -4.20 -6.65 0.53
CA ASN A 42 -4.97 -7.37 -0.49
C ASN A 42 -4.20 -8.54 -1.10
N PRO A 43 -4.89 -9.56 -1.63
CA PRO A 43 -4.27 -10.57 -2.48
C PRO A 43 -3.75 -9.92 -3.77
N LYS A 44 -2.59 -10.39 -4.24
CA LYS A 44 -1.86 -9.87 -5.41
C LYS A 44 -1.48 -11.00 -6.35
N PHE A 45 -2.47 -11.82 -6.70
CA PHE A 45 -2.30 -12.97 -7.57
C PHE A 45 -3.52 -13.12 -8.49
N ASP A 46 -3.31 -13.80 -9.59
CA ASP A 46 -4.31 -14.12 -10.59
C ASP A 46 -5.23 -15.30 -10.19
N GLU A 47 -6.11 -15.72 -11.08
CA GLU A 47 -7.03 -16.84 -10.88
C GLU A 47 -6.33 -18.20 -10.68
N ASN A 48 -5.06 -18.32 -11.12
CA ASN A 48 -4.23 -19.52 -10.95
C ASN A 48 -3.43 -19.51 -9.65
N GLY A 49 -3.46 -18.40 -8.90
CA GLY A 49 -2.69 -18.19 -7.68
C GLY A 49 -1.27 -17.66 -7.92
N GLU A 50 -0.92 -17.34 -9.17
CA GLU A 50 0.38 -16.78 -9.53
C GLU A 50 0.43 -15.26 -9.28
N PRO A 51 1.58 -14.71 -8.85
CA PRO A 51 1.73 -13.28 -8.65
C PRO A 51 1.38 -12.47 -9.89
N ASP A 52 0.48 -11.50 -9.75
CA ASP A 52 0.04 -10.66 -10.85
C ASP A 52 0.80 -9.33 -10.85
N VAL A 53 1.84 -9.24 -11.70
CA VAL A 53 2.88 -8.20 -11.66
C VAL A 53 2.88 -7.36 -12.93
N VAL A 54 2.84 -6.03 -12.76
CA VAL A 54 3.15 -5.05 -13.82
C VAL A 54 4.62 -4.65 -13.72
N TYR A 55 5.45 -5.02 -14.69
CA TYR A 55 6.87 -4.69 -14.70
C TYR A 55 7.14 -3.31 -15.31
N LEU A 56 7.03 -2.28 -14.49
CA LEU A 56 7.06 -0.88 -14.92
C LEU A 56 8.41 -0.44 -15.49
N GLN A 57 9.53 -0.93 -14.95
CA GLN A 57 10.86 -0.60 -15.49
C GLN A 57 11.02 -1.15 -16.91
N THR A 58 10.60 -2.39 -17.15
CA THR A 58 10.63 -3.01 -18.48
C THR A 58 9.86 -2.16 -19.50
N PHE A 59 8.65 -1.73 -19.15
CA PHE A 59 7.83 -0.85 -20.01
C PHE A 59 8.54 0.48 -20.32
N LEU A 60 9.17 1.10 -19.31
CA LEU A 60 9.87 2.37 -19.51
C LEU A 60 11.15 2.20 -20.31
N ASP A 61 11.89 1.11 -20.15
CA ASP A 61 13.08 0.80 -20.93
C ASP A 61 12.74 0.57 -22.41
N GLU A 62 11.63 -0.10 -22.71
CA GLU A 62 11.13 -0.27 -24.08
C GLU A 62 10.70 1.06 -24.71
N SER A 63 10.11 1.94 -23.93
CA SER A 63 9.52 3.19 -24.43
C SER A 63 10.54 4.34 -24.56
N LEU A 64 11.52 4.42 -23.66
CA LEU A 64 12.46 5.54 -23.51
C LEU A 64 13.92 5.17 -23.81
N GLY A 65 14.22 3.88 -23.90
CA GLY A 65 15.58 3.33 -23.99
C GLY A 65 16.04 2.76 -22.64
N GLU A 66 16.91 1.77 -22.72
CA GLU A 66 17.41 1.03 -21.56
C GLU A 66 18.06 1.97 -20.53
N ASN A 67 17.62 1.84 -19.27
CA ASN A 67 18.07 2.66 -18.13
C ASN A 67 17.88 4.19 -18.29
N ALA A 68 17.08 4.66 -19.25
CA ALA A 68 16.77 6.09 -19.40
C ALA A 68 15.89 6.60 -18.24
N ALA A 69 15.02 5.76 -17.69
CA ALA A 69 14.20 6.03 -16.51
C ALA A 69 14.61 5.13 -15.35
N ARG A 70 14.20 5.51 -14.13
CA ARG A 70 14.44 4.69 -12.94
C ARG A 70 13.16 4.54 -12.11
N VAL A 71 12.68 3.32 -11.98
CA VAL A 71 11.55 2.96 -11.11
C VAL A 71 12.06 2.71 -9.69
N ILE A 72 11.36 3.29 -8.72
CA ILE A 72 11.55 3.04 -7.29
C ILE A 72 10.27 2.41 -6.73
N LEU A 73 10.43 1.28 -6.07
CA LEU A 73 9.38 0.57 -5.35
C LEU A 73 9.56 0.84 -3.85
N PRO A 74 8.80 1.77 -3.25
CA PRO A 74 9.02 2.18 -1.87
C PRO A 74 8.37 1.22 -0.85
N ILE A 75 7.49 0.33 -1.29
CA ILE A 75 6.83 -0.63 -0.41
C ILE A 75 7.79 -1.78 -0.14
N THR A 76 8.48 -1.75 1.00
CA THR A 76 9.45 -2.77 1.38
C THR A 76 8.93 -3.58 2.57
N ASP A 77 8.97 -4.90 2.45
CA ASP A 77 8.67 -5.81 3.55
C ASP A 77 9.93 -6.62 3.91
N PRO A 78 10.48 -6.46 5.12
CA PRO A 78 11.67 -7.18 5.53
C PRO A 78 11.47 -8.70 5.62
N TYR A 79 10.23 -9.19 5.65
CA TYR A 79 9.92 -10.63 5.71
C TYR A 79 9.83 -11.30 4.34
N VAL A 80 9.88 -10.53 3.24
CA VAL A 80 9.75 -11.03 1.86
C VAL A 80 10.86 -10.50 0.95
N VAL A 81 12.08 -10.60 1.44
CA VAL A 81 13.28 -10.03 0.82
C VAL A 81 13.57 -10.62 -0.57
N HIS A 82 13.21 -11.88 -0.80
CA HIS A 82 13.52 -12.61 -2.02
C HIS A 82 12.82 -12.08 -3.28
N HIS A 83 11.58 -11.58 -3.16
CA HIS A 83 10.89 -10.99 -4.31
C HIS A 83 10.99 -9.45 -4.36
N GLY A 84 11.77 -8.86 -3.47
CA GLY A 84 11.94 -7.41 -3.42
C GLY A 84 10.71 -6.65 -2.93
N ALA A 85 10.59 -5.41 -3.34
CA ALA A 85 9.62 -4.44 -2.80
C ALA A 85 8.30 -4.45 -3.60
N PHE A 86 7.64 -5.58 -3.77
CA PHE A 86 6.35 -5.66 -4.45
C PHE A 86 5.24 -4.96 -3.68
N GLY A 87 4.63 -3.97 -4.29
CA GLY A 87 3.48 -3.25 -3.76
C GLY A 87 2.65 -2.64 -4.88
N SER A 88 1.55 -2.01 -4.54
CA SER A 88 0.66 -1.36 -5.52
C SER A 88 1.02 0.12 -5.78
N PHE A 89 2.20 0.56 -5.36
CA PHE A 89 2.68 1.93 -5.53
C PHE A 89 4.11 1.93 -6.05
N ALA A 90 4.38 2.79 -7.04
CA ALA A 90 5.72 3.06 -7.53
C ALA A 90 5.90 4.53 -7.87
N THR A 91 7.15 4.98 -7.93
CA THR A 91 7.50 6.27 -8.50
C THR A 91 8.61 6.10 -9.53
N ALA A 92 8.58 6.88 -10.61
CA ALA A 92 9.57 6.82 -11.68
C ALA A 92 10.26 8.17 -11.87
N TYR A 93 11.60 8.13 -11.93
CA TYR A 93 12.43 9.25 -12.33
C TYR A 93 12.66 9.17 -13.82
N LEU A 94 12.45 10.27 -14.52
CA LEU A 94 12.55 10.36 -15.97
C LEU A 94 13.81 11.13 -16.40
N PRO A 95 14.30 10.92 -17.64
CA PRO A 95 15.37 11.73 -18.18
C PRO A 95 14.94 13.19 -18.37
N THR A 96 15.91 14.10 -18.32
CA THR A 96 15.68 15.54 -18.50
C THR A 96 15.02 15.81 -19.85
N GLY A 97 13.94 16.59 -19.85
CA GLY A 97 13.20 16.94 -21.05
C GLY A 97 12.14 15.93 -21.49
N ALA A 98 11.96 14.82 -20.78
CA ALA A 98 10.88 13.88 -21.04
C ALA A 98 9.50 14.51 -20.75
N ASP A 99 8.52 14.20 -21.58
CA ASP A 99 7.13 14.63 -21.39
C ASP A 99 6.44 13.72 -20.34
N ALA A 100 6.48 14.17 -19.10
CA ALA A 100 5.91 13.43 -17.99
C ALA A 100 4.41 13.17 -18.14
N SER A 101 3.65 14.12 -18.71
CA SER A 101 2.21 13.96 -18.91
C SER A 101 1.90 12.88 -19.93
N LYS A 102 2.65 12.87 -21.06
CA LYS A 102 2.50 11.83 -22.08
C LYS A 102 2.86 10.45 -21.49
N ILE A 103 3.97 10.34 -20.77
CA ILE A 103 4.42 9.08 -20.18
C ILE A 103 3.43 8.58 -19.12
N ALA A 104 2.86 9.48 -18.31
CA ALA A 104 1.80 9.11 -17.36
C ALA A 104 0.58 8.49 -18.07
N ASN A 105 0.11 9.10 -19.16
CA ASN A 105 -1.00 8.58 -19.96
C ASN A 105 -0.65 7.21 -20.59
N ASP A 106 0.57 7.06 -21.10
CA ASP A 106 1.03 5.79 -21.68
C ASP A 106 1.05 4.68 -20.60
N ILE A 107 1.53 4.98 -19.38
CA ILE A 107 1.53 4.06 -18.23
C ILE A 107 0.10 3.73 -17.80
N GLU A 108 -0.80 4.70 -17.74
CA GLU A 108 -2.20 4.48 -17.33
C GLU A 108 -2.95 3.55 -18.29
N SER A 109 -2.50 3.45 -19.55
CA SER A 109 -3.05 2.51 -20.53
C SER A 109 -2.65 1.04 -20.31
N ILE A 110 -1.69 0.76 -19.43
CA ILE A 110 -1.23 -0.59 -19.10
C ILE A 110 -2.31 -1.31 -18.32
N GLU A 111 -2.66 -2.53 -18.73
CA GLU A 111 -3.59 -3.36 -17.96
C GLU A 111 -3.09 -3.60 -16.54
N GLY A 112 -3.95 -3.26 -15.56
CA GLY A 112 -3.64 -3.43 -14.14
C GLY A 112 -3.04 -2.20 -13.47
N ILE A 113 -2.85 -1.11 -14.21
CA ILE A 113 -2.62 0.21 -13.61
C ILE A 113 -3.98 0.87 -13.34
N GLU A 114 -4.18 1.31 -12.09
CA GLU A 114 -5.38 2.06 -11.69
C GLU A 114 -5.26 3.52 -12.10
N ALA A 115 -4.08 4.11 -11.92
CA ALA A 115 -3.79 5.48 -12.33
C ALA A 115 -2.27 5.76 -12.36
N ALA A 116 -1.90 6.70 -13.22
CA ALA A 116 -0.57 7.28 -13.25
C ALA A 116 -0.68 8.82 -13.26
N TYR A 117 0.12 9.47 -12.44
CA TYR A 117 0.09 10.92 -12.23
C TYR A 117 1.47 11.53 -12.47
N THR A 118 1.51 12.75 -12.95
CA THR A 118 2.72 13.58 -12.85
C THR A 118 3.06 13.83 -11.37
N ASN A 119 4.31 14.19 -11.07
CA ASN A 119 4.75 14.50 -9.71
C ASN A 119 3.79 15.45 -8.98
N SER A 120 3.47 16.59 -9.60
CA SER A 120 2.62 17.61 -8.97
C SER A 120 1.19 17.13 -8.68
N GLU A 121 0.61 16.35 -9.59
CA GLU A 121 -0.75 15.82 -9.43
C GLU A 121 -0.80 14.73 -8.37
N GLY A 122 0.11 13.76 -8.43
CA GLY A 122 0.16 12.65 -7.49
C GLY A 122 0.54 13.10 -6.09
N CYS A 123 1.51 14.01 -5.96
CA CYS A 123 1.88 14.55 -4.64
C CYS A 123 0.74 15.31 -4.00
N LYS A 124 -0.01 16.11 -4.77
CA LYS A 124 -1.20 16.78 -4.29
C LYS A 124 -2.31 15.81 -3.90
N LYS A 125 -2.50 14.75 -4.68
CA LYS A 125 -3.55 13.75 -4.44
C LYS A 125 -3.31 12.91 -3.19
N PHE A 126 -2.05 12.54 -2.95
CA PHE A 126 -1.65 11.63 -1.87
C PHE A 126 -0.97 12.33 -0.69
N ASP A 127 -0.89 13.66 -0.69
CA ASP A 127 -0.25 14.45 0.34
C ASP A 127 1.24 14.07 0.55
N LEU A 128 1.96 13.93 -0.57
CA LEU A 128 3.37 13.53 -0.61
C LEU A 128 4.29 14.72 -0.87
N PRO A 129 5.53 14.70 -0.37
CA PRO A 129 6.50 15.76 -0.61
C PRO A 129 7.04 15.72 -2.04
N ASN A 130 6.82 16.79 -2.82
CA ASN A 130 7.19 16.86 -4.23
C ASN A 130 8.69 16.67 -4.49
N ASP A 131 9.55 17.13 -3.57
CA ASP A 131 11.01 17.08 -3.65
C ASP A 131 11.59 15.68 -3.41
N ARG A 132 10.77 14.72 -2.96
CA ARG A 132 11.19 13.36 -2.66
C ARG A 132 10.58 12.30 -3.57
N MET A 133 9.72 12.71 -4.48
CA MET A 133 9.06 11.80 -5.40
C MET A 133 9.64 11.94 -6.81
N GLY A 134 9.58 10.88 -7.60
CA GLY A 134 9.94 10.90 -9.02
C GLY A 134 8.98 11.74 -9.87
N ALA A 135 9.26 11.85 -11.14
CA ALA A 135 8.46 12.61 -12.09
C ALA A 135 7.05 12.01 -12.30
N ILE A 136 6.92 10.69 -12.11
CA ILE A 136 5.65 9.96 -12.23
C ILE A 136 5.38 9.22 -10.92
N ILE A 137 4.12 9.18 -10.52
CA ILE A 137 3.58 8.37 -9.42
C ILE A 137 2.57 7.40 -10.02
N VAL A 138 2.71 6.12 -9.73
CA VAL A 138 1.91 5.04 -10.31
C VAL A 138 1.26 4.22 -9.20
N VAL A 139 -0.02 3.89 -9.37
CA VAL A 139 -0.76 2.95 -8.51
C VAL A 139 -1.39 1.86 -9.36
N SER A 140 -1.26 0.62 -8.91
CA SER A 140 -1.90 -0.53 -9.56
C SER A 140 -3.29 -0.80 -9.01
N THR A 141 -4.09 -1.56 -9.75
CA THR A 141 -5.38 -2.08 -9.31
C THR A 141 -5.23 -3.02 -8.11
N THR A 142 -6.34 -3.33 -7.45
CA THR A 142 -6.38 -4.05 -6.16
C THR A 142 -5.59 -5.35 -6.15
N HIS A 143 -5.63 -6.14 -7.22
CA HIS A 143 -5.04 -7.48 -7.26
C HIS A 143 -3.66 -7.54 -7.94
N LYS A 144 -3.14 -6.40 -8.41
CA LYS A 144 -1.83 -6.32 -9.05
C LYS A 144 -0.80 -5.64 -8.16
N VAL A 145 0.46 -5.99 -8.40
CA VAL A 145 1.62 -5.28 -7.84
C VAL A 145 2.45 -4.69 -8.97
N ILE A 146 3.28 -3.72 -8.63
CA ILE A 146 4.25 -3.13 -9.54
C ILE A 146 5.62 -3.69 -9.21
N GLY A 147 6.30 -4.21 -10.23
CA GLY A 147 7.68 -4.65 -10.18
C GLY A 147 8.60 -3.79 -11.06
N THR A 148 9.89 -3.98 -10.95
CA THR A 148 10.87 -3.37 -11.86
C THR A 148 10.99 -4.17 -13.16
N SER A 149 11.65 -5.31 -13.12
CA SER A 149 11.81 -6.25 -14.25
C SER A 149 11.80 -7.69 -13.72
N PRO A 150 11.44 -8.70 -14.53
CA PRO A 150 11.31 -10.09 -14.07
C PRO A 150 12.57 -10.66 -13.41
N ASP A 151 13.74 -10.30 -13.91
CA ASP A 151 15.04 -10.77 -13.41
C ASP A 151 15.43 -10.21 -12.03
N ARG A 152 14.75 -9.17 -11.57
CA ARG A 152 14.99 -8.54 -10.27
C ARG A 152 14.10 -9.03 -9.15
N HIS A 153 13.17 -9.93 -9.45
CA HIS A 153 12.19 -10.43 -8.49
C HIS A 153 12.18 -11.96 -8.49
N ASP A 154 12.76 -12.59 -7.46
CA ASP A 154 12.75 -14.05 -7.31
C ASP A 154 11.40 -14.50 -6.74
N LEU A 155 10.52 -14.98 -7.61
CA LEU A 155 9.20 -15.50 -7.25
C LEU A 155 9.22 -16.99 -6.88
N THR A 156 10.34 -17.68 -7.09
CA THR A 156 10.43 -19.15 -6.88
C THR A 156 10.35 -19.56 -5.40
N GLN A 157 10.58 -18.61 -4.49
CA GLN A 157 10.54 -18.85 -3.05
C GLN A 157 9.18 -18.49 -2.41
N LEU A 158 8.19 -18.11 -3.20
CA LEU A 158 6.83 -17.89 -2.68
C LEU A 158 6.21 -19.24 -2.32
N THR A 159 5.92 -19.44 -1.05
CA THR A 159 5.27 -20.65 -0.52
C THR A 159 3.76 -20.48 -0.35
N GLU A 160 3.30 -19.25 -0.40
CA GLU A 160 1.89 -18.86 -0.25
C GLU A 160 1.56 -17.81 -1.32
N PRO A 161 0.31 -17.70 -1.78
CA PRO A 161 -0.09 -16.67 -2.73
C PRO A 161 0.27 -15.26 -2.23
N LEU A 162 0.80 -14.45 -3.13
CA LEU A 162 1.31 -13.11 -2.82
C LEU A 162 0.23 -12.23 -2.20
N ARG A 163 0.56 -11.57 -1.10
CA ARG A 163 -0.24 -10.52 -0.46
C ARG A 163 0.63 -9.31 -0.24
N SER A 164 0.13 -8.13 -0.59
CA SER A 164 0.84 -6.87 -0.44
C SER A 164 -0.14 -5.70 -0.31
N HIS A 165 0.39 -4.49 -0.28
CA HIS A 165 -0.33 -3.25 -0.02
C HIS A 165 0.23 -2.08 -0.85
N GLY A 166 -0.21 -0.85 -0.53
CA GLY A 166 0.27 0.40 -1.14
C GLY A 166 -0.66 0.96 -2.20
N GLY A 167 -1.77 0.28 -2.50
CA GLY A 167 -2.81 0.77 -3.41
C GLY A 167 -3.82 1.69 -2.72
N VAL A 168 -4.64 2.37 -3.53
CA VAL A 168 -5.76 3.20 -3.03
C VAL A 168 -6.75 2.35 -2.25
N CYS A 169 -6.96 1.09 -2.67
CA CYS A 169 -7.82 0.14 -1.96
C CYS A 169 -7.36 -0.22 -0.55
N ASP A 170 -6.07 -0.03 -0.23
CA ASP A 170 -5.48 -0.33 1.08
C ASP A 170 -5.58 0.84 2.07
N GLN A 171 -6.17 1.97 1.66
CA GLN A 171 -6.37 3.16 2.52
C GLN A 171 -7.51 3.01 3.52
N ASN A 172 -8.45 2.08 3.28
CA ASN A 172 -9.56 1.83 4.18
C ASN A 172 -9.12 0.91 5.33
N ILE A 173 -8.90 1.50 6.50
CA ILE A 173 -8.43 0.84 7.71
C ILE A 173 -9.40 1.05 8.86
N PRO A 174 -9.42 0.14 9.86
CA PRO A 174 -10.27 0.30 11.02
C PRO A 174 -9.78 1.39 11.97
N MET A 175 -10.72 2.03 12.66
CA MET A 175 -10.48 2.82 13.87
C MET A 175 -11.45 2.30 14.95
N LEU A 176 -10.92 1.60 15.96
CA LEU A 176 -11.71 0.97 17.01
C LEU A 176 -11.38 1.64 18.34
N LEU A 177 -12.40 1.95 19.14
CA LEU A 177 -12.24 2.48 20.48
C LEU A 177 -13.15 1.73 21.45
N ASN A 178 -12.71 1.54 22.70
CA ASN A 178 -13.54 0.95 23.77
C ASN A 178 -14.42 1.99 24.49
N LYS A 179 -14.34 3.26 24.11
CA LYS A 179 -15.18 4.36 24.61
C LYS A 179 -15.87 5.09 23.48
N PRO A 180 -17.06 5.67 23.70
CA PRO A 180 -17.74 6.47 22.69
C PRO A 180 -16.93 7.69 22.28
N VAL A 181 -16.94 8.00 20.98
CA VAL A 181 -16.38 9.26 20.45
C VAL A 181 -17.43 10.36 20.60
N ILE A 182 -17.03 11.49 21.18
CA ILE A 182 -17.90 12.65 21.42
C ILE A 182 -17.27 13.92 20.84
N GLY A 183 -18.11 14.82 20.32
CA GLY A 183 -17.68 16.13 19.86
C GLY A 183 -16.82 16.16 18.60
N LEU A 184 -16.65 15.04 17.91
CA LEU A 184 -15.99 15.01 16.62
C LEU A 184 -16.96 15.53 15.53
N PRO A 185 -16.54 16.46 14.64
CA PRO A 185 -17.38 16.91 13.55
C PRO A 185 -17.83 15.75 12.65
N LYS A 186 -19.07 15.75 12.18
CA LYS A 186 -19.65 14.64 11.38
C LYS A 186 -18.99 14.47 10.01
N ASP A 187 -18.41 15.53 9.47
CA ASP A 187 -17.72 15.58 8.18
C ASP A 187 -16.21 15.37 8.30
N HIS A 188 -15.70 15.14 9.52
CA HIS A 188 -14.29 14.87 9.75
C HIS A 188 -13.89 13.53 9.12
N LYS A 189 -12.97 13.58 8.13
CA LYS A 189 -12.38 12.39 7.54
C LYS A 189 -11.31 11.86 8.49
N ILE A 190 -11.64 10.81 9.22
CA ILE A 190 -10.72 10.18 10.17
C ILE A 190 -9.56 9.53 9.41
N ARG A 191 -8.33 9.84 9.85
CA ARG A 191 -7.09 9.19 9.41
C ARG A 191 -6.46 8.44 10.58
N ASN A 192 -5.57 7.50 10.30
CA ASN A 192 -4.92 6.70 11.36
C ASN A 192 -4.20 7.56 12.42
N PHE A 193 -3.54 8.63 12.00
CA PHE A 193 -2.84 9.53 12.94
C PHE A 193 -3.79 10.39 13.82
N ASP A 194 -5.07 10.49 13.48
CA ASP A 194 -6.06 11.17 14.32
C ASP A 194 -6.33 10.41 15.63
N VAL A 195 -5.90 9.15 15.71
CA VAL A 195 -6.10 8.29 16.88
C VAL A 195 -5.71 8.98 18.19
N PHE A 196 -4.58 9.68 18.22
CA PHE A 196 -4.10 10.38 19.41
C PHE A 196 -5.00 11.56 19.77
N SER A 197 -5.38 12.38 18.79
CA SER A 197 -6.28 13.50 19.01
C SER A 197 -7.66 13.04 19.45
N ILE A 198 -8.18 11.97 18.85
CA ILE A 198 -9.49 11.39 19.20
C ILE A 198 -9.46 10.88 20.64
N VAL A 199 -8.46 10.12 21.02
CA VAL A 199 -8.30 9.56 22.36
C VAL A 199 -8.19 10.67 23.41
N LEU A 200 -7.43 11.71 23.15
CA LEU A 200 -7.16 12.76 24.13
C LEU A 200 -8.27 13.79 24.27
N ASN A 201 -9.03 14.05 23.21
CA ASN A 201 -9.94 15.18 23.14
C ASN A 201 -11.40 14.80 22.88
N HIS A 202 -11.68 13.58 22.43
CA HIS A 202 -12.99 13.18 21.92
C HIS A 202 -13.52 11.89 22.55
N THR A 203 -12.99 11.46 23.68
CA THR A 203 -13.51 10.31 24.45
C THR A 203 -13.90 10.74 25.86
N SER A 204 -14.86 10.02 26.45
CA SER A 204 -15.35 10.25 27.82
C SER A 204 -14.89 9.15 28.78
#